data_c5a495362a37d92c82d832912508e1ab
#
_entry.id   c5a495362a37d92c82d832912508e1ab
#
_cell.length_a   1.000
_cell.length_b   1.000
_cell.length_c   1.000
_cell.angle_alpha   90.00
_cell.angle_beta   90.00
_cell.angle_gamma   90.00
#
_symmetry.space_group_name_H-M   'P 1'
#
loop_
_entity.id
_entity.type
_entity.pdbx_description
1 polymer ?
#
loop_
_entity_poly.entity_id
_entity_poly.type
_entity_poly.pdbx_seq_one_letter_code
_entity_poly.pdbx_strand_id
1 'polypeptide(L)'
;KCSGIVCSCSTERGIRERENEMSGIVIEKVRKSFDTKDGVVEALKDVNLNIDSGDIYGIIGMSGAGKSTLVRCMNFLEVPTEGQVLIDGKALGDLTEKELRKQREEIGMIFQHFNLLMQKSVIDNVCFPLYIKGKKKAEARKRAAELLEIVGLGDRQNAYPAQLSGGQKQRVAIARALASDPKIL
;
A
#
# COMPACT_ATOMS: atom_id res chain seq x y z
N LYS A 1 5.63 21.95 -19.47
CA LYS A 1 6.75 21.03 -19.74
C LYS A 1 6.50 19.83 -18.84
N CYS A 2 6.23 18.70 -19.47
CA CYS A 2 5.78 17.46 -18.82
C CYS A 2 6.88 16.91 -17.92
N SER A 3 6.62 16.88 -16.62
CA SER A 3 7.38 16.07 -15.68
C SER A 3 6.80 14.66 -15.72
N GLY A 4 7.41 13.83 -16.58
CA GLY A 4 6.94 12.47 -16.79
C GLY A 4 7.17 11.60 -15.58
N ILE A 5 6.13 10.92 -15.14
CA ILE A 5 6.26 9.66 -14.41
C ILE A 5 6.71 8.66 -15.48
N VAL A 6 7.96 8.23 -15.44
CA VAL A 6 8.45 7.20 -16.36
C VAL A 6 8.22 5.85 -15.68
N CYS A 7 7.33 5.07 -16.26
CA CYS A 7 7.14 3.68 -15.95
C CYS A 7 8.00 2.83 -16.88
N SER A 8 8.88 2.01 -16.37
CA SER A 8 9.30 0.79 -17.04
C SER A 8 10.13 -0.11 -16.13
N CYS A 9 9.63 -1.28 -15.86
CA CYS A 9 10.40 -2.50 -15.85
C CYS A 9 9.44 -3.65 -16.13
N SER A 10 9.18 -3.86 -17.41
CA SER A 10 8.55 -5.10 -17.88
C SER A 10 9.66 -6.12 -18.04
N THR A 11 9.67 -7.16 -17.24
CA THR A 11 10.32 -8.40 -17.67
C THR A 11 9.49 -8.94 -18.82
N GLU A 12 10.11 -8.99 -20.01
CA GLU A 12 9.54 -9.64 -21.18
C GLU A 12 9.20 -11.11 -20.85
N ARG A 13 7.96 -11.35 -20.52
CA ARG A 13 7.35 -12.68 -20.64
C ARG A 13 6.29 -12.59 -21.71
N GLY A 14 6.52 -13.41 -22.75
CA GLY A 14 5.77 -13.45 -23.98
C GLY A 14 4.27 -13.26 -23.84
N ILE A 15 3.76 -12.51 -24.81
CA ILE A 15 2.35 -12.34 -25.12
C ILE A 15 1.74 -13.76 -25.23
N ARG A 16 1.14 -14.24 -24.15
CA ARG A 16 0.14 -15.29 -24.20
C ARG A 16 -1.20 -14.62 -24.05
N GLU A 17 -1.98 -14.70 -25.10
CA GLU A 17 -3.42 -14.50 -25.06
C GLU A 17 -3.98 -15.24 -23.85
N ARG A 18 -4.31 -14.52 -22.79
CA ARG A 18 -5.14 -15.00 -21.71
C ARG A 18 -6.42 -14.17 -21.74
N GLU A 19 -7.40 -14.78 -22.37
CA GLU A 19 -8.77 -14.42 -22.13
C GLU A 19 -9.04 -14.54 -20.62
N ASN A 20 -9.52 -13.45 -20.04
CA ASN A 20 -10.46 -13.39 -18.94
C ASN A 20 -10.01 -13.82 -17.53
N GLU A 21 -9.02 -13.12 -16.96
CA GLU A 21 -9.04 -12.79 -15.52
C GLU A 21 -8.27 -11.49 -15.34
N MET A 22 -9.00 -10.37 -15.21
CA MET A 22 -8.39 -9.07 -14.86
C MET A 22 -8.00 -9.12 -13.36
N SER A 23 -6.92 -9.84 -13.05
CA SER A 23 -6.32 -9.82 -11.73
C SER A 23 -5.17 -8.83 -11.72
N GLY A 24 -5.24 -7.86 -10.84
CA GLY A 24 -4.22 -6.82 -10.73
C GLY A 24 -4.80 -5.45 -10.45
N ILE A 25 -4.01 -4.41 -10.70
CA ILE A 25 -4.41 -3.01 -10.52
C ILE A 25 -4.49 -2.33 -11.87
N VAL A 26 -5.65 -1.77 -12.19
CA VAL A 26 -5.85 -0.95 -13.40
C VAL A 26 -6.19 0.48 -12.99
N ILE A 27 -5.50 1.43 -13.58
CA ILE A 27 -5.75 2.87 -13.40
C ILE A 27 -6.11 3.44 -14.76
N GLU A 28 -7.26 4.08 -14.84
CA GLU A 28 -7.79 4.64 -16.07
C GLU A 28 -8.08 6.12 -15.92
N LYS A 29 -7.36 6.94 -16.70
CA LYS A 29 -7.53 8.40 -16.79
C LYS A 29 -7.56 9.10 -15.44
N VAL A 30 -6.79 8.59 -14.47
CA VAL A 30 -6.80 9.14 -13.11
C VAL A 30 -6.17 10.52 -13.11
N ARG A 31 -6.93 11.49 -12.58
CA ARG A 31 -6.50 12.83 -12.23
C ARG A 31 -6.67 13.06 -10.75
N LYS A 32 -5.79 13.86 -10.17
CA LYS A 32 -5.92 14.32 -8.80
C LYS A 32 -5.47 15.75 -8.68
N SER A 33 -6.40 16.60 -8.26
CA SER A 33 -6.15 18.00 -7.96
C SER A 33 -6.40 18.29 -6.48
N PHE A 34 -5.65 19.23 -5.94
CA PHE A 34 -5.80 19.72 -4.58
C PHE A 34 -6.02 21.22 -4.61
N ASP A 35 -7.03 21.69 -3.90
CA ASP A 35 -7.24 23.11 -3.66
C ASP A 35 -6.27 23.59 -2.59
N THR A 36 -5.46 24.58 -2.93
CA THR A 36 -4.51 25.21 -2.02
C THR A 36 -4.80 26.69 -1.89
N LYS A 37 -4.19 27.37 -0.90
CA LYS A 37 -4.35 28.82 -0.74
C LYS A 37 -3.84 29.62 -1.96
N ASP A 38 -2.90 29.03 -2.70
CA ASP A 38 -2.27 29.64 -3.87
C ASP A 38 -2.89 29.20 -5.20
N GLY A 39 -4.00 28.46 -5.16
CA GLY A 39 -4.72 27.95 -6.33
C GLY A 39 -4.78 26.42 -6.38
N VAL A 40 -5.25 25.90 -7.51
CA VAL A 40 -5.40 24.46 -7.73
C VAL A 40 -4.05 23.84 -8.16
N VAL A 41 -3.60 22.84 -7.43
CA VAL A 41 -2.41 22.06 -7.78
C VAL A 41 -2.84 20.72 -8.32
N GLU A 42 -2.56 20.47 -9.60
CA GLU A 42 -2.81 19.20 -10.25
C GLU A 42 -1.63 18.25 -10.01
N ALA A 43 -1.82 17.29 -9.11
CA ALA A 43 -0.79 16.33 -8.70
C ALA A 43 -0.66 15.12 -9.63
N LEU A 44 -1.79 14.69 -10.23
CA LEU A 44 -1.85 13.61 -11.22
C LEU A 44 -2.62 14.09 -12.46
N LYS A 45 -2.09 13.79 -13.66
CA LYS A 45 -2.60 14.24 -14.94
C LYS A 45 -2.80 13.04 -15.86
N ASP A 46 -4.05 12.60 -16.01
CA ASP A 46 -4.45 11.57 -16.96
C ASP A 46 -3.57 10.31 -16.90
N VAL A 47 -3.41 9.76 -15.69
CA VAL A 47 -2.57 8.59 -15.45
C VAL A 47 -3.32 7.35 -15.88
N ASN A 48 -2.69 6.57 -16.78
CA ASN A 48 -3.16 5.27 -17.23
C ASN A 48 -2.10 4.23 -16.93
N LEU A 49 -2.48 3.11 -16.27
CA LEU A 49 -1.55 2.11 -15.79
C LEU A 49 -2.24 0.76 -15.64
N ASN A 50 -1.55 -0.30 -16.04
CA ASN A 50 -1.95 -1.67 -15.77
C ASN A 50 -0.79 -2.41 -15.07
N ILE A 51 -1.09 -3.04 -13.95
CA ILE A 51 -0.14 -3.85 -13.16
C ILE A 51 -0.75 -5.22 -13.01
N ASP A 52 -0.12 -6.22 -13.57
CA ASP A 52 -0.61 -7.59 -13.52
C ASP A 52 -0.35 -8.23 -12.14
N SER A 53 -1.16 -9.21 -11.79
CA SER A 53 -0.97 -9.96 -10.54
C SER A 53 0.38 -10.67 -10.54
N GLY A 54 1.10 -10.53 -9.43
CA GLY A 54 2.43 -11.10 -9.23
C GLY A 54 3.58 -10.22 -9.74
N ASP A 55 3.30 -9.07 -10.34
CA ASP A 55 4.33 -8.13 -10.76
C ASP A 55 4.93 -7.36 -9.57
N ILE A 56 6.22 -7.04 -9.71
CA ILE A 56 6.90 -6.04 -8.89
C ILE A 56 7.01 -4.77 -9.73
N TYR A 57 6.22 -3.76 -9.38
CA TYR A 57 6.11 -2.54 -10.15
C TYR A 57 6.82 -1.36 -9.48
N GLY A 58 7.72 -0.70 -10.20
CA GLY A 58 8.50 0.44 -9.70
C GLY A 58 7.95 1.78 -10.20
N ILE A 59 7.64 2.70 -9.27
CA ILE A 59 7.24 4.08 -9.57
C ILE A 59 8.40 5.01 -9.26
N ILE A 60 9.01 5.60 -10.30
CA ILE A 60 10.17 6.49 -10.18
C ILE A 60 9.81 7.90 -10.65
N GLY A 61 10.54 8.89 -10.17
CA GLY A 61 10.36 10.29 -10.55
C GLY A 61 10.95 11.23 -9.50
N MET A 62 11.04 12.52 -9.84
CA MET A 62 11.56 13.57 -8.96
C MET A 62 10.69 13.76 -7.71
N SER A 63 11.22 14.45 -6.70
CA SER A 63 10.40 14.91 -5.56
C SER A 63 9.27 15.81 -6.06
N GLY A 64 8.07 15.63 -5.54
CA GLY A 64 6.88 16.37 -6.00
C GLY A 64 6.22 15.85 -7.27
N ALA A 65 6.73 14.81 -7.93
CA ALA A 65 6.15 14.26 -9.17
C ALA A 65 4.81 13.50 -8.98
N GLY A 66 4.21 13.49 -7.79
CA GLY A 66 2.92 12.84 -7.57
C GLY A 66 2.98 11.35 -7.21
N LYS A 67 4.18 10.74 -7.06
CA LYS A 67 4.33 9.30 -6.74
C LYS A 67 3.51 8.84 -5.53
N SER A 68 3.65 9.54 -4.41
CA SER A 68 2.91 9.21 -3.18
C SER A 68 1.41 9.44 -3.32
N THR A 69 1.00 10.43 -4.12
CA THR A 69 -0.40 10.68 -4.45
C THR A 69 -0.96 9.53 -5.29
N LEU A 70 -0.20 9.06 -6.28
CA LEU A 70 -0.60 7.91 -7.10
C LEU A 70 -0.81 6.66 -6.24
N VAL A 71 0.17 6.30 -5.39
CA VAL A 71 0.06 5.16 -4.48
C VAL A 71 -1.15 5.30 -3.53
N ARG A 72 -1.44 6.52 -3.05
CA ARG A 72 -2.63 6.76 -2.22
C ARG A 72 -3.93 6.66 -3.01
N CYS A 73 -3.94 7.01 -4.29
CA CYS A 73 -5.10 6.78 -5.15
C CYS A 73 -5.30 5.28 -5.41
N MET A 74 -4.23 4.51 -5.60
CA MET A 74 -4.30 3.07 -5.83
C MET A 74 -4.99 2.30 -4.68
N ASN A 75 -4.80 2.72 -3.44
CA ASN A 75 -5.47 2.14 -2.27
C ASN A 75 -6.69 2.96 -1.80
N PHE A 76 -7.10 3.94 -2.61
CA PHE A 76 -8.23 4.82 -2.35
C PHE A 76 -8.18 5.59 -1.02
N LEU A 77 -6.97 5.81 -0.47
CA LEU A 77 -6.75 6.75 0.64
C LEU A 77 -6.90 8.20 0.18
N GLU A 78 -6.60 8.46 -1.10
CA GLU A 78 -6.93 9.69 -1.81
C GLU A 78 -7.91 9.33 -2.92
N VAL A 79 -9.08 9.92 -2.88
CA VAL A 79 -10.09 9.73 -3.94
C VAL A 79 -9.63 10.49 -5.18
N PRO A 80 -9.53 9.86 -6.35
CA PRO A 80 -9.28 10.57 -7.61
C PRO A 80 -10.29 11.69 -7.86
N THR A 81 -9.86 12.78 -8.47
CA THR A 81 -10.79 13.84 -8.91
C THR A 81 -11.55 13.41 -10.16
N GLU A 82 -10.87 12.67 -11.05
CA GLU A 82 -11.42 12.08 -12.27
C GLU A 82 -10.76 10.71 -12.52
N GLY A 83 -11.39 9.90 -13.37
CA GLY A 83 -10.94 8.57 -13.72
C GLY A 83 -11.27 7.53 -12.66
N GLN A 84 -10.75 6.33 -12.81
CA GLN A 84 -11.06 5.23 -11.91
C GLN A 84 -9.84 4.34 -11.61
N VAL A 85 -9.91 3.68 -10.46
CA VAL A 85 -8.96 2.65 -10.02
C VAL A 85 -9.72 1.36 -9.83
N LEU A 86 -9.27 0.31 -10.51
CA LEU A 86 -9.83 -1.03 -10.37
C LEU A 86 -8.81 -1.96 -9.71
N ILE A 87 -9.28 -2.81 -8.83
CA ILE A 87 -8.51 -3.92 -8.26
C ILE A 87 -9.28 -5.21 -8.53
N ASP A 88 -8.63 -6.17 -9.17
CA ASP A 88 -9.25 -7.42 -9.59
C ASP A 88 -10.59 -7.18 -10.33
N GLY A 89 -10.59 -6.20 -11.26
CA GLY A 89 -11.75 -5.81 -12.07
C GLY A 89 -12.85 -5.03 -11.32
N LYS A 90 -12.68 -4.72 -10.03
CA LYS A 90 -13.66 -3.96 -9.24
C LYS A 90 -13.25 -2.51 -9.12
N ALA A 91 -14.09 -1.59 -9.59
CA ALA A 91 -13.86 -0.16 -9.43
C ALA A 91 -14.00 0.25 -7.96
N LEU A 92 -12.94 0.84 -7.39
CA LEU A 92 -12.93 1.22 -5.96
C LEU A 92 -13.91 2.35 -5.65
N GLY A 93 -14.21 3.21 -6.64
CA GLY A 93 -15.17 4.31 -6.51
C GLY A 93 -16.62 3.87 -6.35
N ASP A 94 -16.96 2.66 -6.82
CA ASP A 94 -18.32 2.12 -6.74
C ASP A 94 -18.58 1.35 -5.43
N LEU A 95 -17.52 1.12 -4.64
CA LEU A 95 -17.61 0.38 -3.39
C LEU A 95 -18.21 1.24 -2.28
N THR A 96 -19.06 0.63 -1.48
CA THR A 96 -19.49 1.21 -0.20
C THR A 96 -18.30 1.34 0.75
N GLU A 97 -18.39 2.23 1.74
CA GLU A 97 -17.37 2.39 2.78
C GLU A 97 -16.98 1.06 3.45
N LYS A 98 -17.94 0.16 3.67
CA LYS A 98 -17.72 -1.14 4.29
C LYS A 98 -16.93 -2.07 3.36
N GLU A 99 -17.26 -2.11 2.09
CA GLU A 99 -16.57 -2.90 1.08
C GLU A 99 -15.15 -2.36 0.84
N LEU A 100 -15.00 -1.04 0.78
CA LEU A 100 -13.70 -0.39 0.63
C LEU A 100 -12.76 -0.68 1.81
N ARG A 101 -13.29 -0.69 3.05
CA ARG A 101 -12.51 -1.12 4.24
C ARG A 101 -12.06 -2.57 4.09
N LYS A 102 -12.95 -3.47 3.65
CA LYS A 102 -12.62 -4.88 3.41
C LYS A 102 -11.57 -5.04 2.31
N GLN A 103 -11.68 -4.27 1.22
CA GLN A 103 -10.68 -4.27 0.15
C GLN A 103 -9.31 -3.83 0.67
N ARG A 104 -9.25 -2.78 1.51
CA ARG A 104 -8.00 -2.31 2.12
C ARG A 104 -7.34 -3.31 3.09
N GLU A 105 -8.09 -4.27 3.63
CA GLU A 105 -7.50 -5.34 4.44
C GLU A 105 -6.60 -6.27 3.63
N GLU A 106 -6.78 -6.32 2.31
CA GLU A 106 -5.98 -7.12 1.38
C GLU A 106 -4.78 -6.34 0.81
N ILE A 107 -4.63 -5.07 1.18
CA ILE A 107 -3.55 -4.18 0.74
C ILE A 107 -2.65 -3.88 1.92
N GLY A 108 -1.40 -4.33 1.86
CA GLY A 108 -0.35 -3.94 2.80
C GLY A 108 0.25 -2.60 2.38
N MET A 109 0.52 -1.72 3.33
CA MET A 109 1.19 -0.46 3.04
C MET A 109 2.34 -0.18 4.01
N ILE A 110 3.53 0.04 3.43
CA ILE A 110 4.72 0.46 4.16
C ILE A 110 4.89 1.97 3.96
N PHE A 111 4.69 2.73 5.03
CA PHE A 111 4.78 4.19 4.98
C PHE A 111 6.21 4.69 5.08
N GLN A 112 6.53 5.77 4.39
CA GLN A 112 7.84 6.41 4.42
C GLN A 112 8.31 6.80 5.84
N HIS A 113 7.40 7.23 6.71
CA HIS A 113 7.65 7.60 8.11
C HIS A 113 7.25 6.51 9.10
N PHE A 114 7.21 5.24 8.65
CA PHE A 114 6.87 4.03 9.42
C PHE A 114 5.45 4.03 10.01
N ASN A 115 4.92 5.14 10.46
CA ASN A 115 3.59 5.32 11.07
C ASN A 115 3.28 4.23 12.13
N LEU A 116 4.26 3.97 13.01
CA LEU A 116 4.07 3.04 14.12
C LEU A 116 3.22 3.69 15.21
N LEU A 117 2.40 2.88 15.86
CA LEU A 117 1.62 3.26 17.03
C LEU A 117 2.58 3.41 18.21
N MET A 118 2.95 4.65 18.56
CA MET A 118 4.00 4.97 19.53
C MET A 118 3.69 4.46 20.94
N GLN A 119 2.39 4.34 21.27
CA GLN A 119 1.89 3.87 22.57
C GLN A 119 1.70 2.35 22.64
N LYS A 120 2.02 1.62 21.56
CA LYS A 120 1.93 0.17 21.47
C LYS A 120 3.33 -0.44 21.38
N SER A 121 3.50 -1.62 21.96
CA SER A 121 4.74 -2.39 21.81
C SER A 121 4.98 -2.79 20.36
N VAL A 122 6.20 -3.23 20.05
CA VAL A 122 6.58 -3.75 18.73
C VAL A 122 5.63 -4.86 18.27
N ILE A 123 5.41 -5.86 19.13
CA ILE A 123 4.52 -6.97 18.79
C ILE A 123 3.07 -6.51 18.60
N ASP A 124 2.60 -5.57 19.41
CA ASP A 124 1.22 -5.07 19.29
C ASP A 124 1.03 -4.20 18.04
N ASN A 125 2.10 -3.53 17.55
CA ASN A 125 2.09 -2.87 16.25
C ASN A 125 1.89 -3.88 15.10
N VAL A 126 2.58 -5.01 15.16
CA VAL A 126 2.47 -6.06 14.12
C VAL A 126 1.13 -6.80 14.24
N CYS A 127 0.62 -7.01 15.44
CA CYS A 127 -0.71 -7.62 15.66
C CYS A 127 -1.88 -6.74 15.17
N PHE A 128 -1.70 -5.42 15.08
CA PHE A 128 -2.80 -4.48 14.87
C PHE A 128 -3.67 -4.80 13.64
N PRO A 129 -3.11 -5.03 12.43
CA PRO A 129 -3.93 -5.41 11.26
C PRO A 129 -4.64 -6.74 11.44
N LEU A 130 -4.08 -7.69 12.19
CA LEU A 130 -4.72 -8.97 12.48
C LEU A 130 -5.94 -8.81 13.39
N TYR A 131 -5.89 -7.88 14.35
CA TYR A 131 -7.04 -7.55 15.19
C TYR A 131 -8.17 -6.90 14.40
N ILE A 132 -7.84 -6.06 13.42
CA ILE A 132 -8.84 -5.48 12.49
C ILE A 132 -9.53 -6.59 11.68
N LYS A 133 -8.78 -7.60 11.22
CA LYS A 133 -9.32 -8.80 10.56
C LYS A 133 -10.06 -9.76 11.50
N GLY A 134 -10.23 -9.42 12.78
CA GLY A 134 -10.95 -10.24 13.77
C GLY A 134 -10.21 -11.48 14.26
N LYS A 135 -8.89 -11.58 14.04
CA LYS A 135 -8.08 -12.70 14.53
C LYS A 135 -8.02 -12.72 16.05
N LYS A 136 -8.06 -13.92 16.66
CA LYS A 136 -7.91 -14.10 18.10
C LYS A 136 -6.52 -13.65 18.57
N LYS A 137 -6.45 -13.10 19.77
CA LYS A 137 -5.21 -12.53 20.35
C LYS A 137 -4.03 -13.51 20.31
N ALA A 138 -4.26 -14.78 20.65
CA ALA A 138 -3.20 -15.81 20.65
C ALA A 138 -2.66 -16.06 19.23
N GLU A 139 -3.54 -16.18 18.23
CA GLU A 139 -3.19 -16.39 16.82
C GLU A 139 -2.42 -15.18 16.27
N ALA A 140 -2.93 -13.97 16.53
CA ALA A 140 -2.28 -12.73 16.10
C ALA A 140 -0.87 -12.59 16.69
N ARG A 141 -0.69 -12.86 17.98
CA ARG A 141 0.62 -12.80 18.65
C ARG A 141 1.58 -13.85 18.12
N LYS A 142 1.12 -15.05 17.84
CA LYS A 142 1.96 -16.12 17.23
C LYS A 142 2.48 -15.66 15.88
N ARG A 143 1.60 -15.22 14.98
CA ARG A 143 1.98 -14.73 13.65
C ARG A 143 2.91 -13.51 13.72
N ALA A 144 2.63 -12.57 14.62
CA ALA A 144 3.46 -11.40 14.81
C ALA A 144 4.87 -11.75 15.31
N ALA A 145 4.99 -12.70 16.25
CA ALA A 145 6.28 -13.17 16.74
C ALA A 145 7.11 -13.82 15.62
N GLU A 146 6.50 -14.71 14.82
CA GLU A 146 7.15 -15.32 13.65
C GLU A 146 7.71 -14.26 12.68
N LEU A 147 6.94 -13.24 12.36
CA LEU A 147 7.38 -12.17 11.47
C LEU A 147 8.48 -11.32 12.08
N LEU A 148 8.44 -11.07 13.40
CA LEU A 148 9.49 -10.33 14.09
C LEU A 148 10.80 -11.12 14.14
N GLU A 149 10.76 -12.44 14.26
CA GLU A 149 11.95 -13.29 14.11
C GLU A 149 12.54 -13.17 12.69
N ILE A 150 11.70 -13.26 11.65
CA ILE A 150 12.13 -13.13 10.25
C ILE A 150 12.84 -11.80 9.98
N VAL A 151 12.36 -10.70 10.56
CA VAL A 151 12.98 -9.37 10.39
C VAL A 151 14.11 -9.10 11.41
N GLY A 152 14.51 -10.08 12.22
CA GLY A 152 15.61 -9.98 13.20
C GLY A 152 15.29 -9.05 14.37
N LEU A 153 14.05 -9.10 14.89
CA LEU A 153 13.58 -8.32 16.04
C LEU A 153 12.83 -9.16 17.07
N GLY A 154 13.11 -10.47 17.11
CA GLY A 154 12.50 -11.40 18.04
C GLY A 154 12.76 -11.05 19.51
N ASP A 155 13.96 -10.53 19.82
CA ASP A 155 14.36 -10.06 21.15
C ASP A 155 13.74 -8.70 21.54
N ARG A 156 13.12 -7.99 20.59
CA ARG A 156 12.57 -6.64 20.77
C ARG A 156 11.05 -6.58 20.80
N GLN A 157 10.37 -7.70 20.90
CA GLN A 157 8.90 -7.78 20.84
C GLN A 157 8.17 -6.85 21.82
N ASN A 158 8.71 -6.72 23.03
CA ASN A 158 8.14 -5.91 24.10
C ASN A 158 8.64 -4.45 24.13
N ALA A 159 9.60 -4.10 23.27
CA ALA A 159 10.09 -2.73 23.16
C ALA A 159 9.02 -1.80 22.57
N TYR A 160 9.16 -0.50 22.78
CA TYR A 160 8.32 0.54 22.19
C TYR A 160 9.05 1.21 21.01
N PRO A 161 8.32 1.79 20.04
CA PRO A 161 8.93 2.45 18.89
C PRO A 161 9.96 3.52 19.25
N ALA A 162 9.79 4.23 20.36
CA ALA A 162 10.74 5.24 20.83
C ALA A 162 12.14 4.66 21.16
N GLN A 163 12.22 3.37 21.48
CA GLN A 163 13.44 2.66 21.85
C GLN A 163 14.16 2.04 20.65
N LEU A 164 13.63 2.21 19.43
CA LEU A 164 14.13 1.61 18.21
C LEU A 164 14.89 2.61 17.34
N SER A 165 15.93 2.13 16.67
CA SER A 165 16.57 2.86 15.57
C SER A 165 15.63 3.02 14.36
N GLY A 166 15.93 3.92 13.43
CA GLY A 166 15.16 4.12 12.21
C GLY A 166 15.02 2.82 11.39
N GLY A 167 16.10 2.07 11.20
CA GLY A 167 16.07 0.79 10.49
C GLY A 167 15.26 -0.29 11.21
N GLN A 168 15.29 -0.31 12.57
CA GLN A 168 14.43 -1.23 13.34
C GLN A 168 12.95 -0.86 13.18
N LYS A 169 12.59 0.44 13.25
CA LYS A 169 11.22 0.93 13.00
C LYS A 169 10.71 0.53 11.62
N GLN A 170 11.57 0.62 10.61
CA GLN A 170 11.23 0.21 9.26
C GLN A 170 10.95 -1.29 9.18
N ARG A 171 11.77 -2.13 9.80
CA ARG A 171 11.54 -3.58 9.86
C ARG A 171 10.25 -3.95 10.59
N VAL A 172 9.90 -3.24 11.66
CA VAL A 172 8.58 -3.39 12.31
C VAL A 172 7.44 -3.02 11.37
N ALA A 173 7.58 -1.92 10.61
CA ALA A 173 6.56 -1.49 9.64
C ALA A 173 6.39 -2.51 8.50
N ILE A 174 7.49 -3.13 8.04
CA ILE A 174 7.45 -4.23 7.06
C ILE A 174 6.72 -5.45 7.65
N ALA A 175 7.12 -5.90 8.85
CA ALA A 175 6.46 -7.02 9.51
C ALA A 175 4.96 -6.76 9.72
N ARG A 176 4.58 -5.55 10.11
CA ARG A 176 3.18 -5.14 10.24
C ARG A 176 2.42 -5.22 8.91
N ALA A 177 3.01 -4.73 7.83
CA ALA A 177 2.36 -4.78 6.51
C ALA A 177 2.15 -6.22 6.02
N LEU A 178 3.10 -7.11 6.30
CA LEU A 178 3.02 -8.53 5.94
C LEU A 178 2.12 -9.37 6.88
N ALA A 179 1.76 -8.86 8.06
CA ALA A 179 1.05 -9.62 9.08
C ALA A 179 -0.31 -10.15 8.57
N SER A 180 -1.02 -9.34 7.80
CA SER A 180 -2.34 -9.68 7.27
C SER A 180 -2.31 -10.56 6.01
N ASP A 181 -1.13 -10.98 5.56
CA ASP A 181 -0.93 -11.72 4.33
C ASP A 181 -1.63 -11.04 3.13
N PRO A 182 -1.19 -9.81 2.80
CA PRO A 182 -1.86 -8.99 1.80
C PRO A 182 -1.61 -9.53 0.38
N LYS A 183 -2.57 -9.36 -0.52
CA LYS A 183 -2.43 -9.66 -1.95
C LYS A 183 -1.59 -8.61 -2.68
N ILE A 184 -1.65 -7.36 -2.19
CA ILE A 184 -0.93 -6.21 -2.74
C ILE A 184 -0.09 -5.61 -1.63
N LEU A 185 1.19 -5.33 -1.89
CA LEU A 185 2.12 -4.71 -0.95
C LEU A 185 2.76 -3.47 -1.59
#